data_c5a04b1a2b934f06811342975db71aec
#
_entry.id   c5a04b1a2b934f06811342975db71aec
#
_cell.length_a   1.000
_cell.length_b   1.000
_cell.length_c   1.000
_cell.angle_alpha   90.00
_cell.angle_beta   90.00
_cell.angle_gamma   90.00
#
_symmetry.space_group_name_H-M   'P 1'
#
loop_
_entity.id
_entity.type
_entity.pdbx_description
1 polymer ?
#
loop_
_entity_poly.entity_id
_entity_poly.type
_entity_poly.pdbx_seq_one_letter_code
_entity_poly.pdbx_strand_id
1 'polypeptide(L)'
;IIIIFMSHLILIRHGQSEWNLQKKFTGWVDVDLTPEGKLEACKAGEVIKELNIKIDHFYSSFQIRSINTLKFIQDTLRNKIQPVKAWQLNERHYGALTGLNKDEMKKKLGEKKIHEFRRSWDLRPDPLSKNNPYHPINIEVYKSLGKEDIPDTESLKDTYERVVKYYKENIEDKIKKNNNILISAHGNSIRSLCKFLFKLDEKQITKLEIPTGNPMMIEFDKNGKISNCLYLDKERAQDLIVF
;
A
#
# COMPACT_ATOMS: atom_id res chain seq x y z
N ILE A 1 3.25 -20.71 -31.97
CA ILE A 1 2.73 -19.80 -30.93
C ILE A 1 3.70 -19.85 -29.79
N ILE A 2 4.53 -18.81 -29.60
CA ILE A 2 5.41 -18.69 -28.44
C ILE A 2 4.48 -18.28 -27.30
N ILE A 3 4.19 -19.20 -26.38
CA ILE A 3 3.51 -18.85 -25.12
C ILE A 3 4.54 -18.06 -24.31
N ILE A 4 4.42 -16.73 -24.31
CA ILE A 4 5.21 -15.86 -23.44
C ILE A 4 4.59 -16.02 -22.05
N PHE A 5 5.22 -16.81 -21.19
CA PHE A 5 4.86 -16.87 -19.77
C PHE A 5 5.23 -15.55 -19.14
N MET A 6 4.23 -14.77 -18.82
CA MET A 6 4.35 -13.49 -18.09
C MET A 6 3.56 -13.61 -16.79
N SER A 7 4.17 -13.18 -15.70
CA SER A 7 3.45 -13.02 -14.44
C SER A 7 3.19 -11.55 -14.16
N HIS A 8 2.13 -11.28 -13.42
CA HIS A 8 1.71 -9.92 -13.09
C HIS A 8 1.63 -9.72 -11.59
N LEU A 9 2.18 -8.62 -11.13
CA LEU A 9 1.98 -8.11 -9.79
C LEU A 9 1.15 -6.83 -9.88
N ILE A 10 -0.08 -6.88 -9.38
CA ILE A 10 -0.97 -5.73 -9.33
C ILE A 10 -0.92 -5.16 -7.91
N LEU A 11 -0.47 -3.93 -7.79
CA LEU A 11 -0.42 -3.19 -6.54
C LEU A 11 -1.53 -2.13 -6.55
N ILE A 12 -2.35 -2.10 -5.51
CA ILE A 12 -3.36 -1.08 -5.38
C ILE A 12 -3.33 -0.45 -3.99
N ARG A 13 -3.20 0.87 -3.95
CA ARG A 13 -3.48 1.60 -2.72
C ARG A 13 -4.98 1.60 -2.48
N HIS A 14 -5.38 1.30 -1.24
CA HIS A 14 -6.78 1.35 -0.84
C HIS A 14 -7.49 2.62 -1.34
N GLY A 15 -8.78 2.53 -1.60
CA GLY A 15 -9.64 3.65 -1.94
C GLY A 15 -9.62 4.74 -0.87
N GLN A 16 -10.18 5.91 -1.17
CA GLN A 16 -10.25 7.01 -0.20
C GLN A 16 -10.85 6.54 1.13
N SER A 17 -10.12 6.76 2.25
CA SER A 17 -10.62 6.48 3.60
C SER A 17 -11.16 7.73 4.27
N GLU A 18 -11.95 7.56 5.34
CA GLU A 18 -12.49 8.67 6.14
C GLU A 18 -11.40 9.67 6.56
N TRP A 19 -10.22 9.18 6.98
CA TRP A 19 -9.13 10.06 7.39
C TRP A 19 -8.31 10.61 6.21
N ASN A 20 -8.40 10.04 5.02
CA ASN A 20 -7.91 10.72 3.81
C ASN A 20 -8.76 11.95 3.52
N LEU A 21 -10.10 11.82 3.57
CA LEU A 21 -11.04 12.91 3.39
C LEU A 21 -10.83 14.03 4.43
N GLN A 22 -10.64 13.66 5.70
CA GLN A 22 -10.36 14.58 6.79
C GLN A 22 -8.91 15.12 6.81
N LYS A 23 -8.07 14.73 5.86
CA LYS A 23 -6.64 15.10 5.77
C LYS A 23 -5.84 14.78 7.05
N LYS A 24 -6.17 13.72 7.77
CA LYS A 24 -5.45 13.28 8.98
C LYS A 24 -4.29 12.33 8.65
N PHE A 25 -3.30 12.29 9.54
CA PHE A 25 -2.28 11.24 9.54
C PHE A 25 -2.90 9.95 10.07
N THR A 26 -3.06 8.94 9.22
CA THR A 26 -3.79 7.71 9.57
C THR A 26 -2.88 6.65 10.22
N GLY A 27 -1.76 6.35 9.58
CA GLY A 27 -0.87 5.29 10.06
C GLY A 27 -1.59 3.97 10.26
N TRP A 28 -1.46 3.40 11.46
CA TRP A 28 -2.05 2.12 11.83
C TRP A 28 -3.47 2.20 12.40
N VAL A 29 -4.07 3.40 12.48
CA VAL A 29 -5.48 3.51 12.89
C VAL A 29 -6.37 2.82 11.87
N ASP A 30 -7.32 2.02 12.37
CA ASP A 30 -8.19 1.17 11.56
C ASP A 30 -9.48 1.90 11.20
N VAL A 31 -9.41 2.75 10.16
CA VAL A 31 -10.54 3.51 9.61
C VAL A 31 -10.94 2.97 8.24
N ASP A 32 -12.22 2.98 7.95
CA ASP A 32 -12.80 2.42 6.73
C ASP A 32 -12.78 3.40 5.55
N LEU A 33 -13.27 2.91 4.42
CA LEU A 33 -13.44 3.65 3.17
C LEU A 33 -14.63 4.61 3.24
N THR A 34 -14.48 5.75 2.58
CA THR A 34 -15.64 6.61 2.26
C THR A 34 -16.50 5.96 1.15
N PRO A 35 -17.73 6.46 0.90
CA PRO A 35 -18.50 6.05 -0.28
C PRO A 35 -17.70 6.19 -1.58
N GLU A 36 -16.95 7.28 -1.74
CA GLU A 36 -16.06 7.48 -2.89
C GLU A 36 -14.96 6.42 -2.98
N GLY A 37 -14.33 6.08 -1.84
CA GLY A 37 -13.30 5.04 -1.80
C GLY A 37 -13.83 3.65 -2.19
N LYS A 38 -15.11 3.36 -1.91
CA LYS A 38 -15.78 2.13 -2.37
C LYS A 38 -15.98 2.14 -3.88
N LEU A 39 -16.37 3.28 -4.47
CA LEU A 39 -16.50 3.45 -5.92
C LEU A 39 -15.14 3.31 -6.61
N GLU A 40 -14.08 3.92 -6.05
CA GLU A 40 -12.72 3.74 -6.55
C GLU A 40 -12.31 2.24 -6.57
N ALA A 41 -12.66 1.49 -5.53
CA ALA A 41 -12.36 0.06 -5.45
C ALA A 41 -13.15 -0.76 -6.49
N CYS A 42 -14.43 -0.46 -6.72
CA CYS A 42 -15.23 -1.09 -7.77
C CYS A 42 -14.65 -0.82 -9.15
N LYS A 43 -14.32 0.45 -9.45
CA LYS A 43 -13.68 0.84 -10.73
C LYS A 43 -12.35 0.13 -10.92
N ALA A 44 -11.54 0.00 -9.87
CA ALA A 44 -10.31 -0.78 -9.92
C ALA A 44 -10.58 -2.25 -10.30
N GLY A 45 -11.62 -2.85 -9.77
CA GLY A 45 -12.06 -4.20 -10.15
C GLY A 45 -12.44 -4.30 -11.62
N GLU A 46 -13.13 -3.29 -12.17
CA GLU A 46 -13.52 -3.25 -13.59
C GLU A 46 -12.30 -3.20 -14.51
N VAL A 47 -11.36 -2.28 -14.28
CA VAL A 47 -10.16 -2.19 -15.12
C VAL A 47 -9.24 -3.41 -15.00
N ILE A 48 -9.18 -4.06 -13.84
CA ILE A 48 -8.46 -5.33 -13.68
C ILE A 48 -9.18 -6.46 -14.46
N LYS A 49 -10.50 -6.48 -14.45
CA LYS A 49 -11.30 -7.47 -15.18
C LYS A 49 -11.06 -7.40 -16.69
N GLU A 50 -10.88 -6.19 -17.25
CA GLU A 50 -10.60 -5.98 -18.67
C GLU A 50 -9.28 -6.61 -19.12
N LEU A 51 -8.33 -6.84 -18.22
CA LEU A 51 -7.07 -7.54 -18.53
C LEU A 51 -7.29 -9.01 -18.94
N ASN A 52 -8.44 -9.58 -18.59
CA ASN A 52 -8.78 -10.97 -18.84
C ASN A 52 -7.69 -11.97 -18.35
N ILE A 53 -7.04 -11.65 -17.24
CA ILE A 53 -6.05 -12.51 -16.58
C ILE A 53 -6.64 -13.15 -15.33
N LYS A 54 -6.25 -14.39 -15.05
CA LYS A 54 -6.60 -15.03 -13.78
C LYS A 54 -5.66 -14.55 -12.69
N ILE A 55 -6.20 -14.03 -11.58
CA ILE A 55 -5.41 -13.74 -10.38
C ILE A 55 -5.37 -14.99 -9.51
N ASP A 56 -4.16 -15.45 -9.18
CA ASP A 56 -3.93 -16.70 -8.44
C ASP A 56 -3.85 -16.47 -6.93
N HIS A 57 -3.35 -15.30 -6.50
CA HIS A 57 -3.21 -14.96 -5.08
C HIS A 57 -3.62 -13.52 -4.79
N PHE A 58 -4.28 -13.35 -3.66
CA PHE A 58 -4.72 -12.06 -3.15
C PHE A 58 -4.10 -11.79 -1.78
N TYR A 59 -3.59 -10.57 -1.58
CA TYR A 59 -2.99 -10.12 -0.33
C TYR A 59 -3.60 -8.79 0.10
N SER A 60 -3.75 -8.60 1.41
CA SER A 60 -4.07 -7.30 2.01
C SER A 60 -3.26 -7.05 3.27
N SER A 61 -3.22 -5.80 3.72
CA SER A 61 -2.81 -5.48 5.08
C SER A 61 -3.87 -5.95 6.10
N PHE A 62 -3.61 -5.73 7.40
CA PHE A 62 -4.60 -5.93 8.46
C PHE A 62 -5.67 -4.84 8.50
N GLN A 63 -5.46 -3.72 7.84
CA GLN A 63 -6.29 -2.53 7.98
C GLN A 63 -7.55 -2.61 7.12
N ILE A 64 -8.71 -2.29 7.73
CA ILE A 64 -10.05 -2.48 7.14
C ILE A 64 -10.20 -1.81 5.77
N ARG A 65 -9.62 -0.61 5.55
CA ARG A 65 -9.67 0.08 4.27
C ARG A 65 -9.00 -0.69 3.13
N SER A 66 -7.91 -1.40 3.43
CA SER A 66 -7.22 -2.27 2.46
C SER A 66 -8.00 -3.55 2.21
N ILE A 67 -8.51 -4.15 3.28
CA ILE A 67 -9.36 -5.37 3.22
C ILE A 67 -10.61 -5.09 2.39
N ASN A 68 -11.31 -3.98 2.67
CA ASN A 68 -12.55 -3.64 1.97
C ASN A 68 -12.28 -3.26 0.51
N THR A 69 -11.18 -2.55 0.19
CA THR A 69 -10.79 -2.32 -1.19
C THR A 69 -10.63 -3.63 -1.95
N LEU A 70 -9.89 -4.58 -1.36
CA LEU A 70 -9.70 -5.89 -1.97
C LEU A 70 -11.00 -6.66 -2.14
N LYS A 71 -11.88 -6.60 -1.14
CA LYS A 71 -13.21 -7.23 -1.20
C LYS A 71 -14.04 -6.70 -2.38
N PHE A 72 -14.15 -5.38 -2.55
CA PHE A 72 -14.88 -4.80 -3.68
C PHE A 72 -14.30 -5.21 -5.04
N ILE A 73 -12.97 -5.31 -5.15
CA ILE A 73 -12.30 -5.81 -6.35
C ILE A 73 -12.68 -7.27 -6.59
N GLN A 74 -12.59 -8.14 -5.58
CA GLN A 74 -12.93 -9.56 -5.69
C GLN A 74 -14.39 -9.78 -6.05
N ASP A 75 -15.30 -8.99 -5.48
CA ASP A 75 -16.73 -9.04 -5.81
C ASP A 75 -16.96 -8.70 -7.29
N THR A 76 -16.27 -7.67 -7.83
CA THR A 76 -16.33 -7.29 -9.24
C THR A 76 -15.75 -8.38 -10.17
N LEU A 77 -14.66 -9.00 -9.75
CA LEU A 77 -14.03 -10.13 -10.46
C LEU A 77 -14.78 -11.45 -10.28
N ARG A 78 -15.79 -11.51 -9.42
CA ARG A 78 -16.49 -12.74 -9.00
C ARG A 78 -15.52 -13.79 -8.48
N ASN A 79 -14.46 -13.37 -7.81
CA ASN A 79 -13.40 -14.22 -7.28
C ASN A 79 -13.64 -14.53 -5.80
N LYS A 80 -13.49 -15.80 -5.41
CA LYS A 80 -13.73 -16.29 -4.04
C LYS A 80 -12.47 -16.80 -3.32
N ILE A 81 -11.30 -16.59 -3.90
CA ILE A 81 -10.03 -16.98 -3.26
C ILE A 81 -9.89 -16.18 -1.96
N GLN A 82 -9.61 -16.89 -0.86
CA GLN A 82 -9.41 -16.21 0.43
C GLN A 82 -8.10 -15.42 0.42
N PRO A 83 -8.14 -14.11 0.72
CA PRO A 83 -6.94 -13.28 0.77
C PRO A 83 -6.05 -13.64 1.96
N VAL A 84 -4.75 -13.59 1.74
CA VAL A 84 -3.77 -13.62 2.83
C VAL A 84 -3.65 -12.20 3.41
N LYS A 85 -3.90 -12.06 4.71
CA LYS A 85 -3.68 -10.81 5.43
C LYS A 85 -2.29 -10.81 6.04
N ALA A 86 -1.55 -9.71 5.88
CA ALA A 86 -0.20 -9.55 6.40
C ALA A 86 -0.02 -8.16 7.01
N TRP A 87 0.30 -8.09 8.31
CA TRP A 87 0.54 -6.82 8.99
C TRP A 87 1.73 -6.07 8.40
N GLN A 88 2.69 -6.79 7.85
CA GLN A 88 3.85 -6.21 7.17
C GLN A 88 3.47 -5.32 5.98
N LEU A 89 2.26 -5.48 5.44
CA LEU A 89 1.71 -4.63 4.38
C LEU A 89 0.95 -3.41 4.92
N ASN A 90 0.86 -3.22 6.25
CA ASN A 90 0.22 -2.05 6.86
C ASN A 90 0.87 -0.73 6.41
N GLU A 91 0.12 0.37 6.52
CA GLU A 91 0.67 1.71 6.33
C GLU A 91 1.81 2.01 7.31
N ARG A 92 2.69 2.95 6.98
CA ARG A 92 3.72 3.46 7.88
C ARG A 92 3.08 4.07 9.13
N HIS A 93 3.62 3.77 10.30
CA HIS A 93 3.20 4.39 11.55
C HIS A 93 3.74 5.83 11.66
N TYR A 94 2.84 6.78 11.87
CA TYR A 94 3.20 8.21 11.90
C TYR A 94 3.55 8.75 13.29
N GLY A 95 3.76 7.87 14.29
CA GLY A 95 4.11 8.30 15.64
C GLY A 95 3.10 9.29 16.22
N ALA A 96 3.59 10.29 16.93
CA ALA A 96 2.79 11.34 17.58
C ALA A 96 1.98 12.22 16.59
N LEU A 97 2.23 12.13 15.29
CA LEU A 97 1.40 12.79 14.28
C LEU A 97 0.07 12.08 14.03
N THR A 98 -0.09 10.83 14.46
CA THR A 98 -1.30 10.03 14.23
C THR A 98 -2.55 10.74 14.76
N GLY A 99 -3.57 10.85 13.91
CA GLY A 99 -4.83 11.53 14.22
C GLY A 99 -4.83 13.03 13.99
N LEU A 100 -3.66 13.67 13.88
CA LEU A 100 -3.55 15.10 13.65
C LEU A 100 -3.86 15.48 12.20
N ASN A 101 -4.46 16.67 12.01
CA ASN A 101 -4.76 17.20 10.68
C ASN A 101 -3.48 17.70 10.00
N LYS A 102 -3.25 17.32 8.73
CA LYS A 102 -2.03 17.65 7.99
C LYS A 102 -1.89 19.17 7.73
N ASP A 103 -2.99 19.85 7.45
CA ASP A 103 -2.97 21.29 7.15
C ASP A 103 -2.72 22.11 8.40
N GLU A 104 -3.28 21.72 9.56
CA GLU A 104 -2.99 22.32 10.86
C GLU A 104 -1.52 22.11 11.25
N MET A 105 -1.00 20.91 11.04
CA MET A 105 0.40 20.62 11.35
C MET A 105 1.37 21.34 10.43
N LYS A 106 1.02 21.58 9.14
CA LYS A 106 1.80 22.44 8.25
C LYS A 106 1.86 23.89 8.79
N LYS A 107 0.73 24.42 9.29
CA LYS A 107 0.72 25.76 9.90
C LYS A 107 1.57 25.82 11.16
N LYS A 108 1.55 24.77 11.99
CA LYS A 108 2.25 24.71 13.29
C LYS A 108 3.74 24.45 13.16
N LEU A 109 4.16 23.52 12.33
CA LEU A 109 5.54 23.02 12.22
C LEU A 109 6.26 23.48 10.94
N GLY A 110 5.54 24.12 10.03
CA GLY A 110 6.04 24.49 8.72
C GLY A 110 5.86 23.40 7.66
N GLU A 111 5.64 23.81 6.42
CA GLU A 111 5.37 22.90 5.30
C GLU A 111 6.53 21.96 5.02
N LYS A 112 7.77 22.48 5.07
CA LYS A 112 8.99 21.71 4.85
C LYS A 112 9.11 20.56 5.84
N LYS A 113 8.90 20.80 7.15
CA LYS A 113 9.01 19.77 8.18
C LYS A 113 7.94 18.69 8.02
N ILE A 114 6.72 19.08 7.70
CA ILE A 114 5.64 18.10 7.44
C ILE A 114 5.92 17.30 6.17
N HIS A 115 6.47 17.93 5.13
CA HIS A 115 6.91 17.23 3.93
C HIS A 115 8.01 16.20 4.26
N GLU A 116 9.02 16.58 5.05
CA GLU A 116 10.08 15.69 5.51
C GLU A 116 9.51 14.49 6.29
N PHE A 117 8.63 14.70 7.26
CA PHE A 117 7.97 13.60 7.98
C PHE A 117 7.16 12.68 7.07
N ARG A 118 6.62 13.18 5.98
CA ARG A 118 5.81 12.39 5.05
C ARG A 118 6.62 11.64 4.00
N ARG A 119 7.80 12.16 3.64
CA ARG A 119 8.52 11.76 2.43
C ARG A 119 9.96 11.32 2.63
N SER A 120 10.64 11.77 3.71
CA SER A 120 12.05 11.39 3.91
C SER A 120 12.18 9.88 4.11
N TRP A 121 13.37 9.39 3.76
CA TRP A 121 13.68 7.97 3.84
C TRP A 121 13.80 7.47 5.28
N ASP A 122 14.55 8.17 6.13
CA ASP A 122 14.98 7.69 7.44
C ASP A 122 14.49 8.54 8.63
N LEU A 123 13.72 9.60 8.39
CA LEU A 123 13.17 10.44 9.46
C LEU A 123 11.94 9.79 10.07
N ARG A 124 11.98 9.54 11.39
CA ARG A 124 10.83 9.12 12.19
C ARG A 124 10.18 10.33 12.85
N PRO A 125 8.85 10.45 12.86
CA PRO A 125 8.15 11.31 13.81
C PRO A 125 8.40 10.85 15.25
N ASP A 126 8.14 11.72 16.22
CA ASP A 126 8.22 11.34 17.63
C ASP A 126 7.32 10.13 17.93
N PRO A 127 7.68 9.24 18.88
CA PRO A 127 6.88 8.07 19.22
C PRO A 127 5.49 8.44 19.72
N LEU A 128 4.48 7.65 19.39
CA LEU A 128 3.15 7.76 19.96
C LEU A 128 3.12 7.12 21.35
N SER A 129 2.55 7.80 22.34
CA SER A 129 2.40 7.23 23.68
C SER A 129 1.53 5.97 23.63
N LYS A 130 1.93 4.93 24.37
CA LYS A 130 1.16 3.68 24.49
C LYS A 130 -0.21 3.87 25.16
N ASN A 131 -0.40 4.97 25.90
CA ASN A 131 -1.69 5.33 26.49
C ASN A 131 -2.63 6.04 25.49
N ASN A 132 -2.13 6.40 24.30
CA ASN A 132 -2.96 7.02 23.28
C ASN A 132 -3.92 5.97 22.68
N PRO A 133 -5.25 6.24 22.55
CA PRO A 133 -6.20 5.30 22.00
C PRO A 133 -5.90 4.90 20.55
N TYR A 134 -5.15 5.71 19.82
CA TYR A 134 -4.71 5.42 18.44
C TYR A 134 -3.41 4.59 18.37
N HIS A 135 -2.79 4.29 19.52
CA HIS A 135 -1.62 3.42 19.51
C HIS A 135 -2.05 1.99 19.15
N PRO A 136 -1.36 1.29 18.24
CA PRO A 136 -1.78 -0.02 17.74
C PRO A 136 -1.99 -1.06 18.85
N ILE A 137 -1.27 -0.97 19.97
CA ILE A 137 -1.45 -1.86 21.11
C ILE A 137 -2.87 -1.84 21.69
N ASN A 138 -3.60 -0.72 21.48
CA ASN A 138 -4.96 -0.51 21.97
C ASN A 138 -6.03 -0.82 20.90
N ILE A 139 -5.62 -1.21 19.67
CA ILE A 139 -6.53 -1.47 18.56
C ILE A 139 -6.71 -2.97 18.38
N GLU A 140 -7.97 -3.41 18.35
CA GLU A 140 -8.37 -4.84 18.39
C GLU A 140 -7.68 -5.68 17.31
N VAL A 141 -7.60 -5.18 16.07
CA VAL A 141 -7.05 -5.95 14.94
C VAL A 141 -5.57 -6.34 15.10
N TYR A 142 -4.84 -5.68 16.01
CA TYR A 142 -3.43 -5.95 16.26
C TYR A 142 -3.14 -6.77 17.53
N LYS A 143 -4.16 -7.18 18.27
CA LYS A 143 -3.96 -7.95 19.51
C LYS A 143 -3.29 -9.30 19.32
N SER A 144 -3.35 -9.84 18.11
CA SER A 144 -2.67 -11.10 17.77
C SER A 144 -1.18 -10.94 17.46
N LEU A 145 -0.68 -9.70 17.36
CA LEU A 145 0.73 -9.42 17.06
C LEU A 145 1.58 -9.49 18.32
N GLY A 146 2.85 -9.91 18.16
CA GLY A 146 3.87 -9.74 19.19
C GLY A 146 4.11 -8.26 19.48
N LYS A 147 4.49 -7.94 20.71
CA LYS A 147 4.77 -6.54 21.11
C LYS A 147 5.92 -5.94 20.30
N GLU A 148 6.86 -6.76 19.88
CA GLU A 148 8.01 -6.43 19.03
C GLU A 148 7.62 -6.02 17.61
N ASP A 149 6.46 -6.49 17.13
CA ASP A 149 5.93 -6.18 15.81
C ASP A 149 5.09 -4.89 15.79
N ILE A 150 4.82 -4.31 16.97
CA ILE A 150 3.99 -3.12 17.12
C ILE A 150 4.89 -1.88 17.25
N PRO A 151 4.99 -1.02 16.22
CA PRO A 151 5.84 0.16 16.30
C PRO A 151 5.17 1.30 17.08
N ASP A 152 5.97 2.07 17.82
CA ASP A 152 5.55 3.35 18.39
C ASP A 152 5.67 4.49 17.34
N THR A 153 6.51 4.31 16.32
CA THR A 153 6.74 5.20 15.17
C THR A 153 7.54 4.50 14.09
N GLU A 154 7.43 4.93 12.82
CA GLU A 154 8.22 4.40 11.71
C GLU A 154 8.74 5.52 10.79
N SER A 155 9.95 5.32 10.25
CA SER A 155 10.43 5.94 9.02
C SER A 155 9.93 5.17 7.79
N LEU A 156 10.17 5.68 6.58
CA LEU A 156 9.92 4.91 5.35
C LEU A 156 10.86 3.70 5.24
N LYS A 157 12.09 3.81 5.77
CA LYS A 157 13.07 2.73 5.84
C LYS A 157 12.57 1.56 6.70
N ASP A 158 12.00 1.84 7.88
CA ASP A 158 11.41 0.78 8.72
C ASP A 158 10.27 0.06 7.99
N THR A 159 9.40 0.82 7.33
CA THR A 159 8.32 0.26 6.50
C THR A 159 8.90 -0.60 5.37
N TYR A 160 9.96 -0.13 4.71
CA TYR A 160 10.65 -0.87 3.65
C TYR A 160 11.22 -2.20 4.16
N GLU A 161 11.88 -2.22 5.30
CA GLU A 161 12.50 -3.42 5.85
C GLU A 161 11.47 -4.53 6.08
N ARG A 162 10.31 -4.22 6.70
CA ARG A 162 9.26 -5.22 6.93
C ARG A 162 8.52 -5.65 5.65
N VAL A 163 8.23 -4.70 4.76
CA VAL A 163 7.52 -4.99 3.50
C VAL A 163 8.37 -5.85 2.57
N VAL A 164 9.64 -5.49 2.39
CA VAL A 164 10.54 -6.23 1.49
C VAL A 164 10.88 -7.61 2.02
N LYS A 165 11.08 -7.75 3.33
CA LYS A 165 11.26 -9.06 3.95
C LYS A 165 10.06 -9.97 3.67
N TYR A 166 8.85 -9.46 3.93
CA TYR A 166 7.62 -10.21 3.66
C TYR A 166 7.47 -10.60 2.19
N TYR A 167 7.74 -9.65 1.28
CA TYR A 167 7.67 -9.89 -0.17
C TYR A 167 8.61 -11.04 -0.58
N LYS A 168 9.87 -11.02 -0.15
CA LYS A 168 10.86 -12.04 -0.48
C LYS A 168 10.47 -13.43 0.05
N GLU A 169 9.94 -13.49 1.27
CA GLU A 169 9.60 -14.74 1.93
C GLU A 169 8.28 -15.36 1.44
N ASN A 170 7.31 -14.54 0.98
CA ASN A 170 5.94 -15.01 0.77
C ASN A 170 5.41 -14.81 -0.66
N ILE A 171 6.00 -13.89 -1.45
CA ILE A 171 5.44 -13.44 -2.73
C ILE A 171 6.40 -13.69 -3.90
N GLU A 172 7.67 -13.38 -3.76
CA GLU A 172 8.64 -13.37 -4.86
C GLU A 172 8.69 -14.70 -5.62
N ASP A 173 8.72 -15.83 -4.90
CA ASP A 173 8.77 -17.17 -5.53
C ASP A 173 7.48 -17.52 -6.29
N LYS A 174 6.34 -16.96 -5.89
CA LYS A 174 5.08 -17.14 -6.63
C LYS A 174 5.13 -16.41 -7.98
N ILE A 175 5.69 -15.18 -7.98
CA ILE A 175 5.93 -14.44 -9.23
C ILE A 175 6.86 -15.25 -10.16
N LYS A 176 7.98 -15.79 -9.65
CA LYS A 176 8.92 -16.63 -10.40
C LYS A 176 8.28 -17.92 -10.94
N LYS A 177 7.21 -18.39 -10.30
CA LYS A 177 6.40 -19.55 -10.75
C LYS A 177 5.24 -19.15 -11.66
N ASN A 178 5.29 -17.96 -12.25
CA ASN A 178 4.31 -17.41 -13.18
C ASN A 178 2.89 -17.24 -12.60
N ASN A 179 2.76 -16.97 -11.29
CA ASN A 179 1.48 -16.63 -10.71
C ASN A 179 1.18 -15.13 -10.84
N ASN A 180 -0.07 -14.79 -11.06
CA ASN A 180 -0.58 -13.43 -11.03
C ASN A 180 -1.06 -13.09 -9.63
N ILE A 181 -0.57 -11.99 -9.10
CA ILE A 181 -0.78 -11.60 -7.69
C ILE A 181 -1.38 -10.22 -7.62
N LEU A 182 -2.36 -10.04 -6.76
CA LEU A 182 -2.94 -8.75 -6.42
C LEU A 182 -2.71 -8.43 -4.95
N ILE A 183 -2.15 -7.26 -4.66
CA ILE A 183 -1.90 -6.74 -3.32
C ILE A 183 -2.66 -5.44 -3.13
N SER A 184 -3.62 -5.42 -2.23
CA SER A 184 -4.21 -4.18 -1.72
C SER A 184 -3.45 -3.74 -0.48
N ALA A 185 -2.91 -2.51 -0.50
CA ALA A 185 -2.08 -2.00 0.58
C ALA A 185 -2.17 -0.46 0.69
N HIS A 186 -1.08 0.22 1.05
CA HIS A 186 -1.07 1.64 1.38
C HIS A 186 0.03 2.40 0.65
N GLY A 187 -0.04 3.74 0.69
CA GLY A 187 0.91 4.58 -0.02
C GLY A 187 2.37 4.29 0.32
N ASN A 188 2.73 4.16 1.60
CA ASN A 188 4.12 3.92 1.97
C ASN A 188 4.55 2.45 1.84
N SER A 189 3.67 1.48 2.10
CA SER A 189 4.02 0.08 1.85
C SER A 189 4.23 -0.21 0.36
N ILE A 190 3.39 0.34 -0.53
CA ILE A 190 3.59 0.22 -1.98
C ILE A 190 4.86 0.97 -2.43
N ARG A 191 5.11 2.19 -1.92
CA ARG A 191 6.37 2.91 -2.17
C ARG A 191 7.60 2.08 -1.81
N SER A 192 7.56 1.45 -0.64
CA SER A 192 8.63 0.57 -0.17
C SER A 192 8.88 -0.59 -1.13
N LEU A 193 7.82 -1.21 -1.62
CA LEU A 193 7.93 -2.29 -2.58
C LEU A 193 8.44 -1.79 -3.94
N CYS A 194 7.97 -0.65 -4.43
CA CYS A 194 8.47 -0.01 -5.66
C CYS A 194 9.96 0.34 -5.55
N LYS A 195 10.41 0.88 -4.38
CA LYS A 195 11.83 1.15 -4.15
C LYS A 195 12.69 -0.10 -4.34
N PHE A 196 12.24 -1.22 -3.81
CA PHE A 196 12.94 -2.51 -3.95
C PHE A 196 12.92 -3.01 -5.40
N LEU A 197 11.75 -3.10 -6.00
CA LEU A 197 11.55 -3.68 -7.33
C LEU A 197 12.26 -2.88 -8.44
N PHE A 198 12.17 -1.56 -8.38
CA PHE A 198 12.75 -0.65 -9.39
C PHE A 198 14.12 -0.08 -9.00
N LYS A 199 14.69 -0.51 -7.85
CA LYS A 199 15.99 -0.05 -7.33
C LYS A 199 16.07 1.48 -7.21
N LEU A 200 14.97 2.12 -6.78
CA LEU A 200 14.90 3.56 -6.66
C LEU A 200 15.83 4.08 -5.56
N ASP A 201 16.46 5.21 -5.81
CA ASP A 201 17.22 5.93 -4.79
C ASP A 201 16.29 6.68 -3.80
N GLU A 202 16.87 7.32 -2.80
CA GLU A 202 16.10 8.04 -1.76
C GLU A 202 15.41 9.29 -2.32
N LYS A 203 15.95 9.93 -3.35
CA LYS A 203 15.35 11.11 -3.99
C LYS A 203 14.17 10.71 -4.88
N GLN A 204 14.32 9.61 -5.62
CA GLN A 204 13.26 9.09 -6.48
C GLN A 204 12.05 8.64 -5.67
N ILE A 205 12.27 7.90 -4.56
CA ILE A 205 11.15 7.42 -3.73
C ILE A 205 10.34 8.53 -3.07
N THR A 206 10.97 9.67 -2.75
CA THR A 206 10.26 10.83 -2.18
C THR A 206 9.28 11.47 -3.15
N LYS A 207 9.53 11.34 -4.46
CA LYS A 207 8.70 11.91 -5.52
C LYS A 207 7.60 10.96 -6.00
N LEU A 208 7.71 9.66 -5.73
CA LEU A 208 6.75 8.67 -6.18
C LEU A 208 5.40 8.87 -5.47
N GLU A 209 4.37 9.22 -6.23
CA GLU A 209 2.99 9.29 -5.76
C GLU A 209 2.25 7.98 -6.08
N ILE A 210 1.49 7.51 -5.11
CA ILE A 210 0.62 6.33 -5.27
C ILE A 210 -0.83 6.81 -5.10
N PRO A 211 -1.61 6.92 -6.18
CA PRO A 211 -3.01 7.35 -6.09
C PRO A 211 -3.87 6.30 -5.38
N THR A 212 -4.95 6.73 -4.74
CA THR A 212 -5.96 5.82 -4.19
C THR A 212 -6.71 5.12 -5.32
N GLY A 213 -7.04 3.85 -5.15
CA GLY A 213 -7.93 3.12 -6.04
C GLY A 213 -7.48 2.99 -7.50
N ASN A 214 -6.22 3.31 -7.83
CA ASN A 214 -5.69 3.11 -9.19
C ASN A 214 -4.69 1.95 -9.19
N PRO A 215 -4.99 0.81 -9.85
CA PRO A 215 -4.09 -0.34 -9.87
C PRO A 215 -2.83 -0.04 -10.69
N MET A 216 -1.67 -0.31 -10.10
CA MET A 216 -0.37 -0.36 -10.79
C MET A 216 -0.08 -1.81 -11.15
N MET A 217 0.05 -2.11 -12.44
CA MET A 217 0.43 -3.43 -12.92
C MET A 217 1.91 -3.46 -13.28
N ILE A 218 2.62 -4.44 -12.73
CA ILE A 218 4.02 -4.73 -13.01
C ILE A 218 4.06 -6.08 -13.71
N GLU A 219 4.63 -6.12 -14.90
CA GLU A 219 4.77 -7.31 -15.71
C GLU A 219 6.19 -7.87 -15.57
N PHE A 220 6.30 -9.19 -15.44
CA PHE A 220 7.58 -9.88 -15.34
C PHE A 220 7.74 -10.84 -16.52
N ASP A 221 8.93 -10.87 -17.08
CA ASP A 221 9.33 -11.85 -18.09
C ASP A 221 9.54 -13.24 -17.49
N LYS A 222 9.80 -14.22 -18.36
CA LYS A 222 10.08 -15.62 -17.96
C LYS A 222 11.29 -15.79 -17.03
N ASN A 223 12.14 -14.78 -16.90
CA ASN A 223 13.32 -14.80 -16.02
C ASN A 223 13.02 -14.08 -14.68
N GLY A 224 11.79 -13.63 -14.47
CA GLY A 224 11.39 -12.85 -13.28
C GLY A 224 11.93 -11.42 -13.29
N LYS A 225 12.34 -10.88 -14.44
CA LYS A 225 12.72 -9.47 -14.58
C LYS A 225 11.50 -8.65 -14.97
N ILE A 226 11.43 -7.42 -14.44
CA ILE A 226 10.38 -6.48 -14.81
C ILE A 226 10.55 -6.09 -16.27
N SER A 227 9.50 -6.30 -17.06
CA SER A 227 9.43 -5.97 -18.49
C SER A 227 8.60 -4.70 -18.73
N ASN A 228 7.61 -4.43 -17.87
CA ASN A 228 6.74 -3.27 -18.01
C ASN A 228 6.15 -2.87 -16.66
N CYS A 229 5.74 -1.59 -16.51
CA CYS A 229 4.98 -1.08 -15.38
C CYS A 229 4.06 0.05 -15.84
N LEU A 230 2.78 -0.06 -15.51
CA LEU A 230 1.78 0.97 -15.85
C LEU A 230 0.65 1.03 -14.83
N TYR A 231 0.01 2.20 -14.74
CA TYR A 231 -1.27 2.33 -14.07
C TYR A 231 -2.40 1.95 -15.04
N LEU A 232 -3.38 1.17 -14.56
CA LEU A 232 -4.48 0.69 -15.41
C LEU A 232 -5.50 1.78 -15.71
N ASP A 233 -5.79 2.66 -14.75
CA ASP A 233 -6.61 3.85 -15.00
C ASP A 233 -5.70 4.99 -15.50
N LYS A 234 -5.55 5.07 -16.82
CA LYS A 234 -4.64 6.02 -17.47
C LYS A 234 -5.08 7.47 -17.33
N GLU A 235 -6.37 7.73 -17.19
CA GLU A 235 -6.89 9.10 -17.02
C GLU A 235 -6.44 9.70 -15.71
N ARG A 236 -6.34 8.87 -14.65
CA ARG A 236 -5.91 9.26 -13.32
C ARG A 236 -4.40 9.13 -13.10
N ALA A 237 -3.64 8.78 -14.13
CA ALA A 237 -2.20 8.52 -14.05
C ALA A 237 -1.35 9.49 -14.89
N GLN A 238 -1.96 10.53 -15.51
CA GLN A 238 -1.27 11.40 -16.47
C GLN A 238 -0.01 12.09 -15.92
N ASP A 239 0.01 12.39 -14.60
CA ASP A 239 1.13 13.08 -13.94
C ASP A 239 1.96 12.14 -13.06
N LEU A 240 1.75 10.84 -13.13
CA LEU A 240 2.44 9.88 -12.29
C LEU A 240 3.72 9.39 -12.98
N ILE A 241 4.80 9.33 -12.20
CA ILE A 241 6.07 8.76 -12.68
C ILE A 241 5.84 7.26 -12.89
N VAL A 242 5.87 6.85 -14.15
CA VAL A 242 5.96 5.45 -14.57
C VAL A 242 7.41 5.17 -14.88
N PHE A 243 7.96 4.07 -14.39
CA PHE A 243 9.37 3.71 -14.50
C PHE A 243 9.72 3.04 -15.81
#